data_ef29c05ddbd5ed2352a043ed9ddfd1ab
#
_entry.id   ef29c05ddbd5ed2352a043ed9ddfd1ab
#
_cell.length_a   1.000
_cell.length_b   1.000
_cell.length_c   1.000
_cell.angle_alpha   90.00
_cell.angle_beta   90.00
_cell.angle_gamma   90.00
#
_symmetry.space_group_name_H-M   'P 1'
#
loop_
_entity.id
_entity.type
_entity.pdbx_description
1 polymer ?
#
loop_
_entity_poly.entity_id
_entity_poly.type
_entity_poly.pdbx_seq_one_letter_code
_entity_poly.pdbx_strand_id
1 'polypeptide(L)'
;FAYILGGSLNDIEDAAEIGIEHHLGLTCDPVMGYVMIPCIERNSQGILRAIDAANLAIHMNKVRATHRVSFDTIVETMKETGNCIPMSLKETSIGGLAKYFDESQC
;
A
#
# COMPACT_ATOMS: atom_id res chain seq x y z
N PHE A 1 14.49 2.91 0.46
CA PHE A 1 14.83 3.76 1.63
C PHE A 1 15.67 2.98 2.65
N ALA A 2 15.25 1.80 3.11
CA ALA A 2 16.02 1.04 4.11
C ALA A 2 17.49 0.83 3.68
N TYR A 3 17.75 0.50 2.43
CA TYR A 3 19.10 0.39 1.87
C TYR A 3 19.90 1.71 1.97
N ILE A 4 19.28 2.82 1.57
CA ILE A 4 19.92 4.16 1.62
C ILE A 4 20.26 4.56 3.06
N LEU A 5 19.43 4.17 4.02
CA LEU A 5 19.65 4.41 5.45
C LEU A 5 20.67 3.45 6.08
N GLY A 6 21.28 2.57 5.31
CA GLY A 6 22.27 1.61 5.78
C GLY A 6 21.67 0.38 6.45
N GLY A 7 20.42 0.07 6.16
CA GLY A 7 19.77 -1.14 6.66
C GLY A 7 20.35 -2.42 6.07
N SER A 8 20.26 -3.51 6.83
CA SER A 8 20.60 -4.86 6.42
C SER A 8 19.60 -5.41 5.38
N LEU A 9 19.89 -6.58 4.82
CA LEU A 9 18.93 -7.27 3.94
C LEU A 9 17.60 -7.56 4.66
N ASN A 10 17.65 -7.95 5.93
CA ASN A 10 16.44 -8.17 6.73
C ASN A 10 15.65 -6.86 6.92
N ASP A 11 16.35 -5.73 7.20
CA ASP A 11 15.67 -4.43 7.31
C ASP A 11 14.97 -4.04 6.00
N ILE A 12 15.56 -4.38 4.86
CA ILE A 12 14.98 -4.09 3.53
C ILE A 12 13.71 -4.93 3.32
N GLU A 13 13.77 -6.23 3.65
CA GLU A 13 12.62 -7.14 3.54
C GLU A 13 11.49 -6.74 4.48
N ASP A 14 11.80 -6.49 5.75
CA ASP A 14 10.84 -6.04 6.74
C ASP A 14 10.21 -4.69 6.36
N ALA A 15 10.99 -3.75 5.84
CA ALA A 15 10.47 -2.47 5.37
C ALA A 15 9.53 -2.64 4.17
N ALA A 16 9.83 -3.56 3.27
CA ALA A 16 8.95 -3.86 2.14
C ALA A 16 7.64 -4.50 2.60
N GLU A 17 7.70 -5.42 3.55
CA GLU A 17 6.52 -6.05 4.15
C GLU A 17 5.64 -5.02 4.85
N ILE A 18 6.19 -4.20 5.75
CA ILE A 18 5.47 -3.13 6.46
C ILE A 18 4.83 -2.16 5.46
N GLY A 19 5.56 -1.80 4.39
CA GLY A 19 5.03 -0.94 3.34
C GLY A 19 3.81 -1.52 2.64
N ILE A 20 3.79 -2.82 2.34
CA ILE A 20 2.65 -3.51 1.72
C ILE A 20 1.50 -3.64 2.73
N GLU A 21 1.78 -3.97 3.99
CA GLU A 21 0.78 -4.10 5.05
C GLU A 21 -0.09 -2.85 5.16
N HIS A 22 0.50 -1.67 5.06
CA HIS A 22 -0.22 -0.39 5.09
C HIS A 22 -1.13 -0.14 3.88
N HIS A 23 -1.05 -0.95 2.85
CA HIS A 23 -1.87 -0.85 1.65
C HIS A 23 -2.94 -1.95 1.53
N LEU A 24 -3.08 -2.81 2.55
CA LEU A 24 -4.12 -3.83 2.58
C LEU A 24 -5.52 -3.19 2.57
N GLY A 25 -6.40 -3.74 1.76
CA GLY A 25 -7.81 -3.34 1.74
C GLY A 25 -8.11 -2.02 1.06
N LEU A 26 -7.15 -1.38 0.41
CA LEU A 26 -7.42 -0.18 -0.39
C LEU A 26 -8.24 -0.55 -1.62
N THR A 27 -9.31 0.20 -1.84
CA THR A 27 -10.12 0.08 -3.05
C THR A 27 -9.38 0.60 -4.28
N CYS A 28 -9.79 0.17 -5.45
CA CYS A 28 -9.35 0.73 -6.72
C CYS A 28 -10.59 1.18 -7.50
N ASP A 29 -10.96 2.42 -7.32
CA ASP A 29 -12.18 3.06 -7.81
C ASP A 29 -11.82 4.36 -8.55
N PRO A 30 -11.10 4.27 -9.68
CA PRO A 30 -10.58 5.44 -10.42
C PRO A 30 -11.73 6.27 -10.96
N VAL A 31 -11.69 7.58 -10.70
CA VAL A 31 -12.66 8.54 -11.22
C VAL A 31 -12.61 8.54 -12.74
N MET A 32 -13.72 8.27 -13.40
CA MET A 32 -13.85 8.16 -14.85
C MET A 32 -12.84 7.19 -15.53
N GLY A 33 -12.30 6.24 -14.76
CA GLY A 33 -11.27 5.32 -15.23
C GLY A 33 -9.85 5.91 -15.32
N TYR A 34 -9.66 7.15 -14.90
CA TYR A 34 -8.34 7.79 -14.95
C TYR A 34 -7.55 7.62 -13.66
N VAL A 35 -6.24 7.49 -13.80
CA VAL A 35 -5.29 7.40 -12.66
C VAL A 35 -5.01 8.82 -12.14
N MET A 36 -6.02 9.46 -11.57
CA MET A 36 -5.93 10.81 -10.98
C MET A 36 -6.35 10.76 -9.51
N ILE A 37 -7.63 10.72 -9.24
CA ILE A 37 -8.20 10.64 -7.90
C ILE A 37 -8.73 9.23 -7.68
N PRO A 38 -8.38 8.52 -6.60
CA PRO A 38 -7.47 8.90 -5.50
C PRO A 38 -5.99 8.54 -5.74
N CYS A 39 -5.62 8.12 -6.94
CA CYS A 39 -4.32 7.48 -7.21
C CYS A 39 -3.13 8.42 -6.96
N ILE A 40 -3.19 9.68 -7.40
CA ILE A 40 -2.11 10.65 -7.20
C ILE A 40 -1.86 10.88 -5.70
N GLU A 41 -2.93 11.04 -4.93
CA GLU A 41 -2.85 11.27 -3.49
C GLU A 41 -2.30 10.05 -2.75
N ARG A 42 -2.73 8.84 -3.12
CA ARG A 42 -2.23 7.59 -2.55
C ARG A 42 -0.76 7.37 -2.87
N ASN A 43 -0.30 7.70 -4.07
CA ASN A 43 1.12 7.63 -4.43
C ASN A 43 1.98 8.60 -3.61
N SER A 44 1.49 9.82 -3.38
CA SER A 44 2.16 10.78 -2.50
C SER A 44 2.29 10.23 -1.07
N GLN A 45 1.23 9.70 -0.51
CA GLN A 45 1.26 9.08 0.81
C GLN A 45 2.10 7.80 0.84
N GLY A 46 2.17 7.07 -0.26
CA GLY A 46 3.00 5.87 -0.40
C GLY A 46 4.48 6.14 -0.16
N ILE A 47 4.99 7.28 -0.62
CA ILE A 47 6.38 7.67 -0.37
C ILE A 47 6.63 7.91 1.13
N LEU A 48 5.73 8.61 1.80
CA LEU A 48 5.85 8.85 3.25
C LEU A 48 5.79 7.54 4.04
N ARG A 49 4.92 6.62 3.66
CA ARG A 49 4.82 5.29 4.26
C ARG A 49 6.07 4.45 4.02
N ALA A 50 6.69 4.55 2.84
CA ALA A 50 7.94 3.85 2.55
C ALA A 50 9.10 4.35 3.42
N ILE A 51 9.17 5.65 3.69
CA ILE A 51 10.17 6.22 4.59
C ILE A 51 9.91 5.76 6.03
N ASP A 52 8.66 5.80 6.48
CA ASP A 52 8.27 5.37 7.82
C ASP A 52 8.54 3.86 8.01
N ALA A 53 8.14 3.02 7.07
CA ALA A 53 8.41 1.58 7.09
C ALA A 53 9.90 1.26 7.20
N ALA A 54 10.74 1.98 6.45
CA ALA A 54 12.20 1.80 6.52
C ALA A 54 12.76 2.16 7.91
N ASN A 55 12.30 3.26 8.50
CA ASN A 55 12.71 3.66 9.85
C ASN A 55 12.22 2.68 10.92
N LEU A 56 10.99 2.21 10.81
CA LEU A 56 10.42 1.20 11.72
C LEU A 56 11.22 -0.10 11.66
N ALA A 57 11.46 -0.65 10.47
CA ALA A 57 12.20 -1.89 10.30
C ALA A 57 13.60 -1.81 10.93
N ILE A 58 14.37 -0.77 10.59
CA ILE A 58 15.70 -0.57 11.16
C ILE A 58 15.67 -0.40 12.69
N HIS A 59 14.67 0.31 13.21
CA HIS A 59 14.54 0.51 14.66
C HIS A 59 14.15 -0.79 15.36
N MET A 60 13.18 -1.51 14.85
CA MET A 60 12.71 -2.77 15.42
C MET A 60 13.84 -3.80 15.49
N ASN A 61 14.63 -3.94 14.44
CA ASN A 61 15.77 -4.85 14.43
C ASN A 61 16.86 -4.46 15.43
N LYS A 62 17.09 -3.16 15.65
CA LYS A 62 18.03 -2.68 16.68
C LYS A 62 17.60 -3.02 18.10
N VAL A 63 16.30 -3.00 18.38
CA VAL A 63 15.75 -3.34 19.71
C VAL A 63 15.40 -4.84 19.83
N ARG A 64 15.78 -5.64 18.84
CA ARG A 64 15.51 -7.09 18.78
C ARG A 64 14.03 -7.46 18.83
N ALA A 65 13.19 -6.60 18.35
CA ALA A 65 11.81 -6.95 18.06
C ALA A 65 11.80 -7.81 16.82
N THR A 66 11.44 -9.08 16.93
CA THR A 66 11.28 -9.95 15.77
C THR A 66 10.06 -9.52 14.96
N HIS A 67 10.24 -9.28 13.68
CA HIS A 67 9.13 -9.11 12.76
C HIS A 67 8.38 -10.45 12.64
N ARG A 68 7.07 -10.43 12.81
CA ARG A 68 6.26 -11.66 12.93
C ARG A 68 5.68 -12.13 11.61
N VAL A 69 5.70 -11.27 10.60
CA VAL A 69 5.09 -11.54 9.30
C VAL A 69 6.18 -11.53 8.24
N SER A 70 6.22 -12.56 7.40
CA SER A 70 7.16 -12.59 6.28
C SER A 70 6.61 -11.81 5.08
N PHE A 71 7.49 -11.37 4.21
CA PHE A 71 7.11 -10.72 2.96
C PHE A 71 6.16 -11.59 2.11
N ASP A 72 6.42 -12.89 2.03
CA ASP A 72 5.54 -13.81 1.29
C ASP A 72 4.15 -13.88 1.90
N THR A 73 4.06 -13.91 3.23
CA THR A 73 2.77 -13.95 3.94
C THR A 73 1.94 -12.70 3.66
N ILE A 74 2.55 -11.52 3.65
CA ILE A 74 1.80 -10.29 3.38
C ILE A 74 1.35 -10.20 1.92
N VAL A 75 2.14 -10.72 0.99
CA VAL A 75 1.75 -10.79 -0.44
C VAL A 75 0.54 -11.71 -0.63
N GLU A 76 0.53 -12.87 0.03
CA GLU A 76 -0.63 -13.78 0.00
C GLU A 76 -1.86 -13.13 0.64
N THR A 77 -1.69 -12.46 1.79
CA THR A 77 -2.76 -11.73 2.47
C THR A 77 -3.32 -10.62 1.59
N MET A 78 -2.47 -9.88 0.88
CA MET A 78 -2.91 -8.85 -0.06
C MET A 78 -3.75 -9.45 -1.19
N LYS A 79 -3.34 -10.58 -1.74
CA LYS A 79 -4.10 -11.31 -2.77
C LYS A 79 -5.47 -11.76 -2.25
N GLU A 80 -5.51 -12.33 -1.05
CA GLU A 80 -6.76 -12.77 -0.40
C GLU A 80 -7.70 -11.57 -0.16
N THR A 81 -7.18 -10.50 0.45
CA THR A 81 -7.92 -9.26 0.70
C THR A 81 -8.46 -8.69 -0.61
N GLY A 82 -7.63 -8.61 -1.64
CA GLY A 82 -8.05 -8.14 -2.96
C GLY A 82 -9.16 -8.99 -3.57
N ASN A 83 -9.15 -10.30 -3.37
CA ASN A 83 -10.21 -11.20 -3.85
C ASN A 83 -11.53 -11.00 -3.12
N CYS A 84 -11.49 -10.55 -1.86
CA CYS A 84 -12.68 -10.25 -1.06
C CYS A 84 -13.28 -8.87 -1.33
N ILE A 85 -12.57 -7.99 -2.02
CA ILE A 85 -13.10 -6.66 -2.40
C ILE A 85 -14.20 -6.85 -3.45
N PRO A 86 -15.39 -6.24 -3.27
CA PRO A 86 -16.46 -6.26 -4.26
C PRO A 86 -15.99 -5.71 -5.62
N MET A 87 -16.45 -6.30 -6.71
CA MET A 87 -16.08 -5.88 -8.07
C MET A 87 -16.31 -4.39 -8.34
N SER A 88 -17.34 -3.80 -7.73
CA SER A 88 -17.64 -2.36 -7.85
C SER A 88 -16.57 -1.44 -7.24
N LEU A 89 -15.64 -1.99 -6.43
CA LEU A 89 -14.57 -1.26 -5.74
C LEU A 89 -13.18 -1.73 -6.16
N LYS A 90 -13.10 -2.54 -7.22
CA LYS A 90 -11.89 -3.22 -7.66
C LYS A 90 -11.60 -2.92 -9.12
N GLU A 91 -10.75 -1.93 -9.37
CA GLU A 91 -10.36 -1.47 -10.71
C GLU A 91 -11.54 -1.10 -11.63
N THR A 92 -12.56 -0.45 -11.05
CA THR A 92 -13.75 -0.05 -11.81
C THR A 92 -14.14 1.39 -11.52
N SER A 93 -14.85 2.01 -12.47
CA SER A 93 -15.40 3.38 -12.33
C SER A 93 -16.87 3.38 -11.92
N ILE A 94 -17.40 2.28 -11.37
CA ILE A 94 -18.84 2.13 -11.11
C ILE A 94 -19.21 2.22 -9.62
N GLY A 95 -18.23 2.31 -8.73
CA GLY A 95 -18.45 2.35 -7.28
C GLY A 95 -17.46 3.24 -6.56
N GLY A 96 -17.56 3.31 -5.24
CA GLY A 96 -16.67 4.12 -4.41
C GLY A 96 -16.70 5.59 -4.80
N LEU A 97 -15.53 6.23 -4.88
CA LEU A 97 -15.40 7.63 -5.28
C LEU A 97 -15.84 7.85 -6.74
N ALA A 98 -15.63 6.88 -7.61
CA ALA A 98 -15.91 7.03 -9.04
C ALA A 98 -17.38 7.39 -9.33
N LYS A 99 -18.32 6.92 -8.51
CA LYS A 99 -19.76 7.19 -8.70
C LYS A 99 -20.20 8.63 -8.46
N TYR A 100 -19.36 9.44 -7.82
CA TYR A 100 -19.68 10.83 -7.49
C TYR A 100 -19.23 11.84 -8.55
N PHE A 101 -18.55 11.36 -9.58
CA PHE A 101 -18.04 12.18 -10.67
C PHE A 101 -18.61 11.70 -12.00
N ASP A 102 -19.11 12.64 -12.80
CA ASP A 102 -19.55 12.43 -14.17
C ASP A 102 -18.82 13.36 -15.14
N GLU A 103 -19.01 13.13 -16.44
CA GLU A 103 -18.34 13.90 -17.49
C GLU A 103 -18.68 15.40 -17.47
N SER A 104 -19.70 15.82 -16.75
CA SER A 104 -20.10 17.23 -16.65
C SER A 104 -19.27 18.03 -15.65
N GLN A 105 -18.42 17.36 -14.87
CA GLN A 105 -17.63 17.96 -13.79
C GLN A 105 -16.12 18.06 -14.10
N CYS A 106 -15.71 17.70 -15.31
CA CYS A 106 -14.31 17.81 -15.77
C CYS A 106 -14.08 19.00 -16.68
#